data_43998210214e85bcec9135afeb53f530
#
_entry.id   43998210214e85bcec9135afeb53f530
#
_cell.length_a   1.000
_cell.length_b   1.000
_cell.length_c   1.000
_cell.angle_alpha   90.00
_cell.angle_beta   90.00
_cell.angle_gamma   90.00
#
_symmetry.space_group_name_H-M   'P 1'
#
loop_
_entity.id
_entity.type
_entity.pdbx_description
1 polymer ?
#
loop_
_entity_poly.entity_id
_entity_poly.type
_entity_poly.pdbx_seq_one_letter_code
_entity_poly.pdbx_strand_id
1 'polypeptide(L)'
;MKKLLTLLVMMCVVSFMKPAQACTNFLITPGASADGSSIVSYAADSHVLYGELYHYPAADYPEGAMREIVDWDSGRYVGRIPEVAHTYNVVGNMNEWQLVIAETTYGGLPNMGNPEGLIDYGSLIYITLQRSKTAREAIKTMAELVANYGYMSDGESFSIADPNEVWIMELIGKGQEKGAVWVPVCYLVENPECCCLRIFH
;
A
#
# COMPACT_ATOMS: atom_id res chain seq x y z
N MET A 1 36.23 -37.42 2.48
CA MET A 1 34.80 -37.68 2.79
C MET A 1 34.18 -36.60 3.68
N LYS A 2 34.74 -36.27 4.87
CA LYS A 2 34.12 -35.27 5.79
C LYS A 2 33.97 -33.89 5.14
N LYS A 3 34.97 -33.36 4.43
CA LYS A 3 34.88 -32.06 3.74
C LYS A 3 33.81 -32.01 2.64
N LEU A 4 33.64 -33.11 1.90
CA LEU A 4 32.59 -33.22 0.86
C LEU A 4 31.18 -33.26 1.46
N LEU A 5 31.02 -33.97 2.57
CA LEU A 5 29.75 -34.00 3.29
C LEU A 5 29.38 -32.62 3.87
N THR A 6 30.36 -31.91 4.43
CA THR A 6 30.13 -30.54 4.93
C THR A 6 29.73 -29.58 3.79
N LEU A 7 30.36 -29.70 2.62
CA LEU A 7 30.02 -28.88 1.45
C LEU A 7 28.61 -29.20 0.94
N LEU A 8 28.23 -30.48 0.92
CA LEU A 8 26.89 -30.92 0.51
C LEU A 8 25.80 -30.43 1.48
N VAL A 9 26.05 -30.51 2.77
CA VAL A 9 25.11 -30.01 3.80
C VAL A 9 24.98 -28.50 3.72
N MET A 10 26.07 -27.76 3.50
CA MET A 10 26.06 -26.31 3.34
C MET A 10 25.30 -25.88 2.07
N MET A 11 25.47 -26.64 0.98
CA MET A 11 24.74 -26.40 -0.28
C MET A 11 23.24 -26.72 -0.14
N CYS A 12 22.86 -27.77 0.59
CA CYS A 12 21.45 -28.06 0.91
C CYS A 12 20.82 -26.97 1.78
N VAL A 13 21.50 -26.46 2.79
CA VAL A 13 20.96 -25.39 3.65
C VAL A 13 20.70 -24.11 2.86
N VAL A 14 21.59 -23.74 1.95
CA VAL A 14 21.42 -22.56 1.07
C VAL A 14 20.27 -22.76 0.09
N SER A 15 20.01 -24.01 -0.37
CA SER A 15 18.93 -24.31 -1.32
C SER A 15 17.52 -24.25 -0.70
N PHE A 16 17.42 -24.26 0.62
CA PHE A 16 16.14 -24.15 1.34
C PHE A 16 15.85 -22.75 1.87
N MET A 17 16.76 -21.80 1.71
CA MET A 17 16.48 -20.40 2.03
C MET A 17 15.59 -19.82 0.92
N LYS A 18 14.28 -19.73 1.18
CA LYS A 18 13.42 -18.89 0.34
C LYS A 18 13.93 -17.47 0.45
N PRO A 19 14.13 -16.75 -0.67
CA PRO A 19 14.39 -15.32 -0.59
C PRO A 19 13.22 -14.69 0.18
N ALA A 20 13.52 -14.01 1.28
CA ALA A 20 12.53 -13.20 1.94
C ALA A 20 12.21 -12.04 0.99
N GLN A 21 11.03 -12.06 0.38
CA GLN A 21 10.46 -10.89 -0.25
C GLN A 21 9.82 -10.09 0.87
N ALA A 22 10.39 -8.95 1.17
CA ALA A 22 9.89 -8.10 2.24
C ALA A 22 10.09 -6.64 1.85
N CYS A 23 8.99 -5.96 1.53
CA CYS A 23 8.98 -4.51 1.47
C CYS A 23 9.36 -3.93 2.84
N THR A 24 9.91 -2.72 2.87
CA THR A 24 10.27 -2.06 4.12
C THR A 24 9.84 -0.60 4.08
N ASN A 25 9.03 -0.19 5.06
CA ASN A 25 8.66 1.19 5.27
C ASN A 25 9.17 1.71 6.60
N PHE A 26 9.61 2.98 6.62
CA PHE A 26 9.85 3.73 7.83
C PHE A 26 8.81 4.86 7.92
N LEU A 27 8.15 4.95 9.06
CA LEU A 27 7.20 6.01 9.37
C LEU A 27 7.76 6.84 10.53
N ILE A 28 7.90 8.13 10.31
CA ILE A 28 8.42 9.07 11.31
C ILE A 28 7.33 10.11 11.55
N THR A 29 6.90 10.22 12.79
CA THR A 29 5.87 11.18 13.19
C THR A 29 6.45 12.59 13.36
N PRO A 30 5.62 13.65 13.33
CA PRO A 30 6.08 15.02 13.52
C PRO A 30 6.89 15.23 14.82
N GLY A 31 6.51 14.57 15.92
CA GLY A 31 7.23 14.66 17.18
C GLY A 31 8.61 14.01 17.20
N ALA A 32 8.89 13.18 16.19
CA ALA A 32 10.14 12.44 16.03
C ALA A 32 11.10 13.05 15.03
N SER A 33 10.59 13.85 14.11
CA SER A 33 11.42 14.51 13.10
C SER A 33 12.07 15.78 13.67
N ALA A 34 13.21 16.14 13.10
CA ALA A 34 13.96 17.31 13.55
C ALA A 34 13.26 18.65 13.24
N ASP A 35 12.38 18.65 12.24
CA ASP A 35 11.71 19.85 11.71
C ASP A 35 10.17 19.80 11.87
N GLY A 36 9.64 18.76 12.56
CA GLY A 36 8.22 18.60 12.78
C GLY A 36 7.46 18.03 11.55
N SER A 37 8.15 17.53 10.55
CA SER A 37 7.51 16.90 9.39
C SER A 37 7.12 15.43 9.65
N SER A 38 6.07 14.95 8.98
CA SER A 38 5.81 13.51 8.83
C SER A 38 6.67 12.96 7.69
N ILE A 39 7.34 11.82 7.90
CA ILE A 39 8.18 11.20 6.87
C ILE A 39 7.77 9.74 6.68
N VAL A 40 7.56 9.32 5.44
CA VAL A 40 7.39 7.92 5.06
C VAL A 40 8.46 7.56 4.04
N SER A 41 9.25 6.53 4.31
CA SER A 41 10.06 5.90 3.29
C SER A 41 9.34 4.66 2.77
N TYR A 42 9.53 4.36 1.49
CA TYR A 42 8.93 3.20 0.86
C TYR A 42 9.97 2.48 0.01
N ALA A 43 10.22 1.21 0.32
CA ALA A 43 11.03 0.31 -0.49
C ALA A 43 10.18 -0.91 -0.87
N ALA A 44 9.72 -0.93 -2.12
CA ALA A 44 9.02 -2.07 -2.68
C ALA A 44 10.04 -3.06 -3.26
N ASP A 45 10.08 -4.27 -2.73
CA ASP A 45 10.95 -5.32 -3.22
C ASP A 45 10.22 -6.09 -4.34
N SER A 46 10.63 -5.86 -5.57
CA SER A 46 10.05 -6.53 -6.76
C SER A 46 11.13 -7.06 -7.68
N HIS A 47 10.87 -8.21 -8.29
CA HIS A 47 11.71 -8.79 -9.33
C HIS A 47 11.28 -8.38 -10.75
N VAL A 48 10.13 -7.75 -10.90
CA VAL A 48 9.49 -7.46 -12.22
C VAL A 48 9.11 -6.01 -12.41
N LEU A 49 8.87 -5.25 -11.32
CA LEU A 49 8.54 -3.84 -11.39
C LEU A 49 9.80 -2.97 -11.26
N TYR A 50 9.79 -1.83 -11.94
CA TYR A 50 10.83 -0.80 -11.83
C TYR A 50 10.39 0.28 -10.84
N GLY A 51 11.36 0.96 -10.23
CA GLY A 51 11.11 2.21 -9.53
C GLY A 51 10.86 3.34 -10.53
N GLU A 52 9.63 3.55 -10.94
CA GLU A 52 9.23 4.67 -11.78
C GLU A 52 8.66 5.80 -10.93
N LEU A 53 8.86 7.04 -11.39
CA LEU A 53 8.18 8.18 -10.82
C LEU A 53 6.86 8.39 -11.56
N TYR A 54 5.79 7.84 -11.00
CA TYR A 54 4.43 8.01 -11.55
C TYR A 54 3.95 9.45 -11.38
N HIS A 55 3.23 9.95 -12.38
CA HIS A 55 2.59 11.25 -12.32
C HIS A 55 1.16 11.16 -12.85
N TYR A 56 0.21 11.50 -12.00
CA TYR A 56 -1.20 11.61 -12.32
C TYR A 56 -1.62 13.07 -12.13
N PRO A 57 -1.79 13.86 -13.21
CA PRO A 57 -2.17 15.25 -13.10
C PRO A 57 -3.58 15.40 -12.52
N ALA A 58 -3.82 16.49 -11.80
CA ALA A 58 -5.16 16.88 -11.40
C ALA A 58 -6.04 17.08 -12.65
N ALA A 59 -7.30 16.68 -12.55
CA ALA A 59 -8.25 16.81 -13.66
C ALA A 59 -9.68 16.96 -13.16
N ASP A 60 -10.50 17.63 -13.99
CA ASP A 60 -11.95 17.74 -13.80
C ASP A 60 -12.67 16.80 -14.77
N TYR A 61 -13.72 16.16 -14.28
CA TYR A 61 -14.48 15.17 -15.03
C TYR A 61 -15.97 15.53 -15.09
N PRO A 62 -16.63 15.30 -16.22
CA PRO A 62 -18.07 15.50 -16.34
C PRO A 62 -18.86 14.51 -15.49
N GLU A 63 -20.10 14.85 -15.17
CA GLU A 63 -21.03 13.94 -14.51
C GLU A 63 -21.18 12.63 -15.30
N GLY A 64 -21.12 11.50 -14.59
CA GLY A 64 -21.20 10.17 -15.18
C GLY A 64 -19.89 9.66 -15.79
N ALA A 65 -18.79 10.38 -15.63
CA ALA A 65 -17.47 9.88 -16.05
C ALA A 65 -17.13 8.57 -15.35
N MET A 66 -16.44 7.69 -16.07
CA MET A 66 -16.02 6.38 -15.56
C MET A 66 -14.50 6.27 -15.65
N ARG A 67 -13.90 5.78 -14.55
CA ARG A 67 -12.48 5.44 -14.48
C ARG A 67 -12.27 3.99 -14.83
N GLU A 68 -11.40 3.72 -15.77
CA GLU A 68 -10.93 2.37 -16.04
C GLU A 68 -9.98 1.89 -14.94
N ILE A 69 -10.15 0.64 -14.53
CA ILE A 69 -9.28 -0.02 -13.57
C ILE A 69 -8.44 -1.05 -14.31
N VAL A 70 -7.15 -0.94 -14.09
CA VAL A 70 -6.13 -1.82 -14.63
C VAL A 70 -5.39 -2.42 -13.45
N ASP A 71 -5.29 -3.73 -13.41
CA ASP A 71 -4.52 -4.47 -12.41
C ASP A 71 -3.08 -3.99 -12.39
N TRP A 72 -2.60 -3.59 -11.22
CA TRP A 72 -1.31 -2.92 -11.05
C TRP A 72 -0.14 -3.78 -11.54
N ASP A 73 -0.12 -5.05 -11.18
CA ASP A 73 1.01 -5.93 -11.47
C ASP A 73 1.03 -6.41 -12.92
N SER A 74 -0.13 -6.74 -13.48
CA SER A 74 -0.23 -7.35 -14.80
C SER A 74 -0.55 -6.38 -15.93
N GLY A 75 -1.02 -5.17 -15.63
CA GLY A 75 -1.52 -4.22 -16.62
C GLY A 75 -2.85 -4.66 -17.28
N ARG A 76 -3.50 -5.68 -16.74
CA ARG A 76 -4.76 -6.22 -17.31
C ARG A 76 -5.93 -5.32 -16.95
N TYR A 77 -6.76 -4.99 -17.95
CA TYR A 77 -8.03 -4.32 -17.70
C TYR A 77 -8.95 -5.18 -16.83
N VAL A 78 -9.47 -4.60 -15.75
CA VAL A 78 -10.30 -5.28 -14.77
C VAL A 78 -11.75 -4.83 -14.85
N GLY A 79 -11.99 -3.53 -15.03
CA GLY A 79 -13.34 -2.99 -15.04
C GLY A 79 -13.37 -1.48 -14.98
N ARG A 80 -14.49 -0.90 -14.56
CA ARG A 80 -14.68 0.55 -14.40
C ARG A 80 -15.40 0.85 -13.10
N ILE A 81 -15.08 2.00 -12.53
CA ILE A 81 -15.78 2.58 -11.39
C ILE A 81 -16.18 4.02 -11.74
N PRO A 82 -17.18 4.62 -11.08
CA PRO A 82 -17.47 6.05 -11.24
C PRO A 82 -16.27 6.91 -10.88
N GLU A 83 -15.98 7.90 -11.76
CA GLU A 83 -14.97 8.89 -11.45
C GLU A 83 -15.58 10.04 -10.64
N VAL A 84 -14.74 10.66 -9.79
CA VAL A 84 -15.14 11.85 -9.04
C VAL A 84 -15.06 13.09 -9.94
N ALA A 85 -15.77 14.15 -9.57
CA ALA A 85 -15.81 15.38 -10.38
C ALA A 85 -14.42 16.06 -10.50
N HIS A 86 -13.56 15.86 -9.51
CA HIS A 86 -12.20 16.40 -9.51
C HIS A 86 -11.22 15.41 -8.87
N THR A 87 -10.07 15.19 -9.53
CA THR A 87 -8.96 14.39 -8.97
C THR A 87 -7.78 15.28 -8.66
N TYR A 88 -7.05 14.96 -7.57
CA TYR A 88 -5.85 15.68 -7.17
C TYR A 88 -4.62 15.24 -7.94
N ASN A 89 -3.65 16.15 -8.05
CA ASN A 89 -2.35 15.85 -8.64
C ASN A 89 -1.54 14.91 -7.73
N VAL A 90 -0.97 13.85 -8.31
CA VAL A 90 -0.17 12.83 -7.60
C VAL A 90 1.18 12.70 -8.28
N VAL A 91 2.25 12.72 -7.51
CA VAL A 91 3.63 12.43 -7.95
C VAL A 91 4.22 11.35 -7.06
N GLY A 92 4.60 10.22 -7.66
CA GLY A 92 4.98 9.04 -6.89
C GLY A 92 3.85 8.61 -5.96
N ASN A 93 4.16 8.45 -4.69
CA ASN A 93 3.21 8.04 -3.65
C ASN A 93 2.69 9.22 -2.80
N MET A 94 2.77 10.45 -3.32
CA MET A 94 2.33 11.68 -2.64
C MET A 94 1.43 12.52 -3.54
N ASN A 95 0.40 13.14 -2.95
CA ASN A 95 -0.44 14.11 -3.66
C ASN A 95 -0.12 15.56 -3.29
N GLU A 96 -0.76 16.50 -3.97
CA GLU A 96 -0.57 17.95 -3.76
C GLU A 96 -0.96 18.46 -2.37
N TRP A 97 -1.69 17.66 -1.58
CA TRP A 97 -2.05 17.94 -0.19
C TRP A 97 -1.04 17.36 0.81
N GLN A 98 0.11 16.84 0.33
CA GLN A 98 1.12 16.17 1.14
C GLN A 98 0.60 14.89 1.82
N LEU A 99 -0.47 14.30 1.30
CA LEU A 99 -0.90 12.97 1.67
C LEU A 99 0.00 11.94 0.99
N VAL A 100 0.56 11.03 1.78
CA VAL A 100 1.43 9.92 1.33
C VAL A 100 0.76 8.60 1.65
N ILE A 101 0.78 7.66 0.70
CA ILE A 101 0.36 6.28 0.91
C ILE A 101 1.42 5.36 0.32
N ALA A 102 1.99 4.51 1.17
CA ALA A 102 2.89 3.42 0.80
C ALA A 102 2.33 2.10 1.33
N GLU A 103 2.90 0.98 0.92
CA GLU A 103 2.44 -0.33 1.37
C GLU A 103 3.61 -1.27 1.71
N THR A 104 3.28 -2.35 2.40
CA THR A 104 4.08 -3.56 2.53
C THR A 104 3.16 -4.75 2.45
N THR A 105 3.39 -5.60 1.45
CA THR A 105 2.64 -6.85 1.31
C THR A 105 3.02 -7.81 2.42
N TYR A 106 2.06 -8.42 3.07
CA TYR A 106 2.32 -9.47 4.05
C TYR A 106 1.71 -10.81 3.63
N GLY A 107 2.41 -11.88 3.99
CA GLY A 107 1.87 -13.22 3.86
C GLY A 107 0.80 -13.44 4.92
N GLY A 108 -0.32 -14.01 4.52
CA GLY A 108 -1.43 -14.32 5.42
C GLY A 108 -2.03 -15.68 5.07
N LEU A 109 -3.30 -15.81 5.29
CA LEU A 109 -4.04 -16.96 4.77
C LEU A 109 -4.09 -16.87 3.25
N PRO A 110 -3.79 -17.98 2.53
CA PRO A 110 -3.83 -17.97 1.07
C PRO A 110 -5.26 -17.81 0.54
N ASN A 111 -5.37 -17.26 -0.65
CA ASN A 111 -6.65 -17.10 -1.38
C ASN A 111 -7.65 -16.15 -0.68
N MET A 112 -7.16 -15.13 -0.01
CA MET A 112 -7.98 -14.08 0.59
C MET A 112 -8.36 -12.98 -0.41
N GLY A 113 -7.67 -12.86 -1.55
CA GLY A 113 -8.03 -11.98 -2.64
C GLY A 113 -9.33 -12.41 -3.31
N ASN A 114 -10.16 -11.44 -3.70
CA ASN A 114 -11.42 -11.69 -4.42
C ASN A 114 -11.18 -11.60 -5.94
N PRO A 115 -11.26 -12.71 -6.69
CA PRO A 115 -11.04 -12.69 -8.14
C PRO A 115 -12.07 -11.85 -8.91
N GLU A 116 -13.24 -11.59 -8.34
CA GLU A 116 -14.29 -10.72 -8.90
C GLU A 116 -14.17 -9.26 -8.40
N GLY A 117 -13.19 -8.97 -7.55
CA GLY A 117 -12.90 -7.62 -7.07
C GLY A 117 -12.35 -6.75 -8.21
N LEU A 118 -12.60 -5.44 -8.14
CA LEU A 118 -12.11 -4.49 -9.12
C LEU A 118 -10.87 -3.70 -8.62
N ILE A 119 -10.60 -3.72 -7.33
CA ILE A 119 -9.57 -2.88 -6.71
C ILE A 119 -8.43 -3.76 -6.19
N ASP A 120 -7.26 -3.65 -6.81
CA ASP A 120 -5.99 -4.16 -6.29
C ASP A 120 -5.32 -3.15 -5.35
N TYR A 121 -4.22 -3.57 -4.70
CA TYR A 121 -3.49 -2.72 -3.75
C TYR A 121 -2.94 -1.44 -4.38
N GLY A 122 -2.38 -1.51 -5.59
CA GLY A 122 -1.80 -0.36 -6.28
C GLY A 122 -2.87 0.62 -6.77
N SER A 123 -3.94 0.10 -7.39
CA SER A 123 -5.11 0.90 -7.75
C SER A 123 -5.72 1.59 -6.53
N LEU A 124 -5.78 0.89 -5.38
CA LEU A 124 -6.30 1.46 -4.13
C LEU A 124 -5.48 2.66 -3.67
N ILE A 125 -4.14 2.58 -3.74
CA ILE A 125 -3.23 3.68 -3.39
C ILE A 125 -3.51 4.92 -4.27
N TYR A 126 -3.41 4.75 -5.59
CA TYR A 126 -3.45 5.91 -6.50
C TYR A 126 -4.83 6.53 -6.63
N ILE A 127 -5.91 5.73 -6.60
CA ILE A 127 -7.27 6.25 -6.59
C ILE A 127 -7.53 7.04 -5.30
N THR A 128 -7.04 6.54 -4.16
CA THR A 128 -7.20 7.21 -2.87
C THR A 128 -6.42 8.53 -2.83
N LEU A 129 -5.17 8.54 -3.29
CA LEU A 129 -4.36 9.77 -3.38
C LEU A 129 -5.02 10.84 -4.26
N GLN A 130 -5.68 10.44 -5.34
CA GLN A 130 -6.40 11.35 -6.22
C GLN A 130 -7.73 11.86 -5.65
N ARG A 131 -8.24 11.29 -4.55
CA ARG A 131 -9.57 11.59 -4.01
C ARG A 131 -9.56 12.11 -2.56
N SER A 132 -8.42 12.08 -1.88
CA SER A 132 -8.32 12.40 -0.45
C SER A 132 -7.27 13.46 -0.19
N LYS A 133 -7.51 14.29 0.85
CA LYS A 133 -6.60 15.37 1.27
C LYS A 133 -5.85 15.04 2.54
N THR A 134 -6.43 14.21 3.41
CA THR A 134 -5.89 13.88 4.72
C THR A 134 -5.79 12.38 4.91
N ALA A 135 -4.98 11.94 5.88
CA ALA A 135 -4.84 10.53 6.22
C ALA A 135 -6.18 9.89 6.63
N ARG A 136 -7.02 10.61 7.36
CA ARG A 136 -8.36 10.13 7.77
C ARG A 136 -9.33 10.01 6.60
N GLU A 137 -9.30 10.97 5.67
CA GLU A 137 -10.07 10.85 4.42
C GLU A 137 -9.58 9.67 3.57
N ALA A 138 -8.26 9.46 3.49
CA ALA A 138 -7.67 8.32 2.79
C ALA A 138 -8.18 6.98 3.33
N ILE A 139 -8.12 6.77 4.64
CA ILE A 139 -8.60 5.55 5.30
C ILE A 139 -10.09 5.31 4.97
N LYS A 140 -10.92 6.35 5.06
CA LYS A 140 -12.34 6.26 4.70
C LYS A 140 -12.54 5.92 3.23
N THR A 141 -11.84 6.60 2.33
CA THR A 141 -11.91 6.37 0.88
C THR A 141 -11.49 4.95 0.52
N MET A 142 -10.39 4.44 1.11
CA MET A 142 -9.94 3.06 0.91
C MET A 142 -11.00 2.06 1.36
N ALA A 143 -11.56 2.25 2.55
CA ALA A 143 -12.61 1.39 3.07
C ALA A 143 -13.87 1.38 2.17
N GLU A 144 -14.29 2.54 1.68
CA GLU A 144 -15.44 2.68 0.78
C GLU A 144 -15.18 2.04 -0.60
N LEU A 145 -13.97 2.21 -1.15
CA LEU A 145 -13.59 1.62 -2.44
C LEU A 145 -13.64 0.09 -2.37
N VAL A 146 -13.03 -0.53 -1.36
CA VAL A 146 -13.04 -2.00 -1.26
C VAL A 146 -14.42 -2.54 -0.92
N ALA A 147 -15.22 -1.83 -0.11
CA ALA A 147 -16.59 -2.23 0.21
C ALA A 147 -17.51 -2.18 -1.04
N ASN A 148 -17.36 -1.14 -1.88
CA ASN A 148 -18.21 -0.93 -3.03
C ASN A 148 -17.78 -1.75 -4.25
N TYR A 149 -16.49 -1.99 -4.44
CA TYR A 149 -15.96 -2.57 -5.68
C TYR A 149 -15.23 -3.90 -5.48
N GLY A 150 -15.04 -4.36 -4.23
CA GLY A 150 -14.31 -5.58 -3.90
C GLY A 150 -12.79 -5.37 -3.91
N TYR A 151 -12.07 -6.20 -3.18
CA TYR A 151 -10.63 -6.16 -3.06
C TYR A 151 -10.01 -7.43 -3.64
N MET A 152 -9.17 -7.30 -4.65
CA MET A 152 -8.65 -8.46 -5.38
C MET A 152 -7.29 -8.95 -4.86
N SER A 153 -6.58 -8.16 -4.05
CA SER A 153 -5.33 -8.60 -3.41
C SER A 153 -5.59 -9.36 -2.10
N ASP A 154 -4.59 -10.12 -1.63
CA ASP A 154 -4.74 -10.94 -0.40
C ASP A 154 -4.68 -10.10 0.87
N GLY A 155 -3.64 -9.31 1.06
CA GLY A 155 -3.49 -8.46 2.23
C GLY A 155 -2.30 -7.51 2.13
N GLU A 156 -2.50 -6.32 2.71
CA GLU A 156 -1.52 -5.23 2.70
C GLU A 156 -1.52 -4.47 4.01
N SER A 157 -0.35 -3.97 4.37
CA SER A 157 -0.16 -2.99 5.43
C SER A 157 0.12 -1.63 4.79
N PHE A 158 -0.87 -0.74 4.79
CA PHE A 158 -0.72 0.59 4.22
C PHE A 158 -0.15 1.56 5.24
N SER A 159 0.94 2.24 4.84
CA SER A 159 1.55 3.35 5.56
C SER A 159 0.95 4.65 5.03
N ILE A 160 0.17 5.35 5.85
CA ILE A 160 -0.58 6.55 5.45
C ILE A 160 -0.12 7.72 6.31
N ALA A 161 0.27 8.82 5.69
CA ALA A 161 0.65 10.02 6.43
C ALA A 161 0.18 11.29 5.74
N ASP A 162 -0.16 12.28 6.55
CA ASP A 162 -0.33 13.67 6.14
C ASP A 162 0.59 14.57 7.00
N PRO A 163 0.61 15.89 6.84
CA PRO A 163 1.46 16.75 7.65
C PRO A 163 1.27 16.65 9.17
N ASN A 164 0.15 16.11 9.64
CA ASN A 164 -0.23 16.11 11.06
C ASN A 164 -0.23 14.72 11.69
N GLU A 165 -0.46 13.67 10.89
CA GLU A 165 -0.75 12.33 11.42
C GLU A 165 -0.05 11.25 10.61
N VAL A 166 0.32 10.17 11.29
CA VAL A 166 0.87 8.94 10.69
C VAL A 166 0.04 7.76 11.13
N TRP A 167 -0.36 6.93 10.17
CA TRP A 167 -1.24 5.78 10.36
C TRP A 167 -0.67 4.53 9.69
N ILE A 168 -0.98 3.38 10.28
CA ILE A 168 -0.91 2.09 9.61
C ILE A 168 -2.32 1.56 9.47
N MET A 169 -2.69 1.13 8.27
CA MET A 169 -3.95 0.46 7.99
C MET A 169 -3.66 -0.95 7.49
N GLU A 170 -3.90 -1.94 8.35
CA GLU A 170 -3.90 -3.34 7.94
C GLU A 170 -5.19 -3.64 7.19
N LEU A 171 -5.09 -4.25 6.01
CA LEU A 171 -6.23 -4.58 5.17
C LEU A 171 -6.10 -6.00 4.62
N ILE A 172 -7.11 -6.83 4.84
CA ILE A 172 -7.13 -8.24 4.47
C ILE A 172 -8.37 -8.51 3.63
N GLY A 173 -8.19 -9.15 2.49
CA GLY A 173 -9.28 -9.61 1.64
C GLY A 173 -10.17 -10.64 2.36
N LYS A 174 -11.34 -10.88 1.80
CA LYS A 174 -12.35 -11.81 2.34
C LYS A 174 -12.58 -13.04 1.44
N GLY A 175 -11.65 -13.31 0.54
CA GLY A 175 -11.79 -14.38 -0.43
C GLY A 175 -12.94 -14.11 -1.40
N GLN A 176 -13.93 -14.99 -1.44
CA GLN A 176 -15.09 -14.85 -2.34
C GLN A 176 -16.09 -13.76 -1.90
N GLU A 177 -15.97 -13.26 -0.67
CA GLU A 177 -16.85 -12.19 -0.20
C GLU A 177 -16.35 -10.83 -0.65
N LYS A 178 -17.30 -9.95 -0.95
CA LYS A 178 -17.00 -8.57 -1.34
C LYS A 178 -16.48 -7.75 -0.15
N GLY A 179 -15.51 -6.89 -0.40
CA GLY A 179 -14.92 -6.01 0.61
C GLY A 179 -13.63 -6.57 1.21
N ALA A 180 -13.24 -5.98 2.33
CA ALA A 180 -12.07 -6.37 3.10
C ALA A 180 -12.31 -6.19 4.60
N VAL A 181 -11.53 -6.87 5.43
CA VAL A 181 -11.39 -6.54 6.86
C VAL A 181 -10.22 -5.57 6.99
N TRP A 182 -10.36 -4.53 7.78
CA TRP A 182 -9.30 -3.54 7.96
C TRP A 182 -9.29 -2.96 9.38
N VAL A 183 -8.10 -2.57 9.82
CA VAL A 183 -7.86 -1.94 11.13
C VAL A 183 -6.86 -0.80 10.93
N PRO A 184 -7.23 0.47 11.16
CA PRO A 184 -6.31 1.59 11.16
C PRO A 184 -5.79 1.85 12.58
N VAL A 185 -4.49 2.07 12.71
CA VAL A 185 -3.82 2.45 13.96
C VAL A 185 -3.12 3.78 13.76
N CYS A 186 -3.49 4.78 14.55
CA CYS A 186 -2.84 6.09 14.55
C CYS A 186 -1.63 6.08 15.49
N TYR A 187 -0.52 6.57 15.01
CA TYR A 187 0.69 6.80 15.80
C TYR A 187 0.76 8.28 16.17
N LEU A 188 0.10 8.64 17.25
CA LEU A 188 0.23 9.97 17.86
C LEU A 188 1.39 9.94 18.85
N VAL A 189 2.34 10.82 18.67
CA VAL A 189 3.49 10.91 19.57
C VAL A 189 3.20 11.92 20.67
N GLU A 190 2.80 11.42 21.82
CA GLU A 190 2.93 12.17 23.09
C GLU A 190 4.29 11.94 23.76
N ASN A 191 5.08 10.95 23.27
CA ASN A 191 6.36 10.58 23.88
C ASN A 191 7.48 10.53 22.81
N PRO A 192 8.52 11.37 22.93
CA PRO A 192 9.63 11.42 21.95
C PRO A 192 10.47 10.15 21.84
N GLU A 193 10.26 9.17 22.72
CA GLU A 193 11.00 7.90 22.70
C GLU A 193 10.38 6.84 21.76
N CYS A 194 9.19 7.08 21.19
CA CYS A 194 8.47 6.14 20.32
C CYS A 194 8.37 6.66 18.89
N CYS A 195 9.48 6.87 18.23
CA CYS A 195 9.61 7.84 17.16
C CYS A 195 9.78 7.29 15.77
N CYS A 196 10.12 6.02 15.62
CA CYS A 196 10.33 5.42 14.32
C CYS A 196 9.74 4.01 14.30
N LEU A 197 8.71 3.82 13.49
CA LEU A 197 8.14 2.50 13.27
C LEU A 197 8.74 1.94 11.99
N ARG A 198 9.31 0.75 12.09
CA ARG A 198 9.77 -0.04 10.94
C ARG A 198 8.80 -1.21 10.76
N ILE A 199 8.20 -1.29 9.58
CA ILE A 199 7.33 -2.39 9.20
C ILE A 199 8.13 -3.34 8.32
N PHE A 200 8.13 -4.61 8.69
CA PHE A 200 8.65 -5.73 7.90
C PHE A 200 7.53 -6.74 7.69
N HIS A 201 7.39 -7.24 6.51
CA HIS A 201 6.56 -8.38 6.19
C HIS A 201 7.29 -9.38 5.30
#